data_b019deb7367849ae7cd9733ab8ec540b
#
_entry.id   b019deb7367849ae7cd9733ab8ec540b
#
_cell.length_a   1.000
_cell.length_b   1.000
_cell.length_c   1.000
_cell.angle_alpha   90.00
_cell.angle_beta   90.00
_cell.angle_gamma   90.00
#
_symmetry.space_group_name_H-M   'P 1'
#
loop_
_entity.id
_entity.type
_entity.pdbx_description
1 polymer ?
#
loop_
_entity_poly.entity_id
_entity_poly.type
_entity_poly.pdbx_seq_one_letter_code
_entity_poly.pdbx_strand_id
1 'polypeptide(L)'
;QEHRRQTVDAYFRLRMAWERAVEEVLLREVILRFRKGVETQRLAGVVVEDDDYAQVNAGMTKCSNYAHDKALMGGVAVPEPDELLADIMALETWRGQVETRNVNTAKKRKAGPAVASLAAAP
;
A
#
# COMPACT_ATOMS: atom_id res chain seq x y z
N GLN A 1 -2.38 -30.28 -3.66
CA GLN A 1 -1.62 -29.91 -2.45
C GLN A 1 -0.54 -28.88 -2.76
N GLU A 2 0.25 -29.10 -3.78
CA GLU A 2 1.31 -28.15 -4.15
C GLU A 2 0.73 -26.81 -4.62
N HIS A 3 -0.33 -26.86 -5.44
CA HIS A 3 -1.01 -25.65 -5.88
C HIS A 3 -1.51 -24.83 -4.68
N ARG A 4 -2.15 -25.50 -3.71
CA ARG A 4 -2.68 -24.81 -2.52
C ARG A 4 -1.56 -24.16 -1.72
N ARG A 5 -0.46 -24.88 -1.51
CA ARG A 5 0.67 -24.36 -0.74
C ARG A 5 1.30 -23.16 -1.40
N GLN A 6 1.51 -23.23 -2.72
CA GLN A 6 2.08 -22.13 -3.48
C GLN A 6 1.17 -20.90 -3.44
N THR A 7 -0.14 -21.11 -3.54
CA THR A 7 -1.11 -20.02 -3.50
C THR A 7 -1.12 -19.35 -2.13
N VAL A 8 -1.12 -20.13 -1.05
CA VAL A 8 -1.06 -19.56 0.31
C VAL A 8 0.21 -18.75 0.49
N ASP A 9 1.34 -19.26 0.05
CA ASP A 9 2.60 -18.54 0.14
C ASP A 9 2.57 -17.25 -0.66
N ALA A 10 1.98 -17.28 -1.86
CA ALA A 10 1.87 -16.09 -2.71
C ALA A 10 1.01 -15.01 -2.04
N TYR A 11 -0.10 -15.38 -1.41
CA TYR A 11 -0.93 -14.40 -0.72
C TYR A 11 -0.26 -13.85 0.55
N PHE A 12 0.53 -14.65 1.21
CA PHE A 12 1.36 -14.16 2.32
C PHE A 12 2.33 -13.08 1.83
N ARG A 13 3.00 -13.33 0.71
CA ARG A 13 3.92 -12.35 0.12
C ARG A 13 3.20 -11.12 -0.41
N LEU A 14 2.02 -11.30 -0.98
CA LEU A 14 1.22 -10.18 -1.47
C LEU A 14 0.78 -9.28 -0.31
N ARG A 15 0.43 -9.88 0.82
CA ARG A 15 0.10 -9.10 2.01
C ARG A 15 1.26 -8.24 2.45
N MET A 16 2.47 -8.81 2.46
CA MET A 16 3.67 -8.04 2.80
C MET A 16 3.91 -6.92 1.79
N ALA A 17 3.63 -7.16 0.51
CA ALA A 17 3.78 -6.14 -0.52
C ALA A 17 2.81 -4.98 -0.33
N TRP A 18 1.56 -5.26 0.09
CA TRP A 18 0.62 -4.19 0.45
C TRP A 18 1.15 -3.33 1.59
N GLU A 19 1.68 -3.97 2.64
CA GLU A 19 2.25 -3.23 3.77
C GLU A 19 3.41 -2.34 3.35
N ARG A 20 4.29 -2.88 2.50
CA ARG A 20 5.42 -2.09 1.99
C ARG A 20 4.94 -0.94 1.12
N ALA A 21 3.91 -1.15 0.32
CA ALA A 21 3.39 -0.09 -0.53
C ALA A 21 2.78 1.04 0.30
N VAL A 22 2.14 0.72 1.42
CA VAL A 22 1.65 1.75 2.35
C VAL A 22 2.82 2.59 2.87
N GLU A 23 3.87 1.95 3.34
CA GLU A 23 5.03 2.66 3.88
C GLU A 23 5.77 3.46 2.81
N GLU A 24 6.07 2.82 1.69
CA GLU A 24 7.00 3.37 0.70
C GLU A 24 6.33 4.29 -0.31
N VAL A 25 5.08 4.02 -0.66
CA VAL A 25 4.40 4.77 -1.70
C VAL A 25 3.34 5.69 -1.12
N LEU A 26 2.37 5.18 -0.40
CA LEU A 26 1.28 5.99 0.14
C LEU A 26 1.81 7.04 1.13
N LEU A 27 2.63 6.61 2.08
CA LEU A 27 3.19 7.48 3.12
C LEU A 27 4.58 8.00 2.75
N ARG A 28 5.06 7.70 1.53
CA ARG A 28 6.28 8.23 0.92
C ARG A 28 7.51 8.11 1.81
N GLU A 29 7.61 7.02 2.55
CA GLU A 29 8.73 6.77 3.45
C GLU A 29 8.91 7.85 4.52
N VAL A 30 7.84 8.59 4.84
CA VAL A 30 7.88 9.52 5.97
C VAL A 30 8.27 8.77 7.23
N ILE A 31 7.66 7.62 7.44
CA ILE A 31 7.99 6.70 8.52
C ILE A 31 8.24 5.33 7.93
N LEU A 32 9.36 4.74 8.26
CA LEU A 32 9.66 3.35 7.90
C LEU A 32 9.93 2.57 9.17
N ARG A 33 9.44 1.33 9.20
CA ARG A 33 9.75 0.42 10.30
C ARG A 33 11.27 0.29 10.37
N PHE A 34 11.82 0.26 11.55
CA PHE A 34 13.25 0.10 11.81
C PHE A 34 14.12 1.31 11.45
N ARG A 35 13.54 2.40 10.97
CA ARG A 35 14.29 3.65 10.80
C ARG A 35 13.99 4.56 11.98
N LYS A 36 15.04 5.11 12.59
CA LYS A 36 14.87 5.94 13.78
C LYS A 36 14.26 7.30 13.50
N GLY A 37 14.60 7.90 12.35
CA GLY A 37 14.14 9.23 12.02
C GLY A 37 12.82 9.23 11.27
N VAL A 38 12.16 10.37 11.29
CA VAL A 38 10.95 10.63 10.51
C VAL A 38 11.31 11.65 9.43
N GLU A 39 11.01 11.32 8.16
CA GLU A 39 11.34 12.19 7.03
C GLU A 39 10.21 13.18 6.78
N THR A 40 10.15 14.21 7.61
CA THR A 40 9.03 15.14 7.60
C THR A 40 8.88 15.93 6.29
N GLN A 41 9.96 16.15 5.55
CA GLN A 41 9.86 16.85 4.27
C GLN A 41 9.05 16.07 3.24
N ARG A 42 9.03 14.76 3.35
CA ARG A 42 8.26 13.91 2.43
C ARG A 42 6.75 14.02 2.65
N LEU A 43 6.32 14.62 3.77
CA LEU A 43 4.90 14.90 4.01
C LEU A 43 4.27 15.74 2.90
N ALA A 44 5.06 16.54 2.18
CA ALA A 44 4.53 17.37 1.10
C ALA A 44 3.77 16.53 0.05
N GLY A 45 4.13 15.28 -0.14
CA GLY A 45 3.47 14.42 -1.11
C GLY A 45 2.48 13.44 -0.52
N VAL A 46 2.23 13.46 0.79
CA VAL A 46 1.33 12.49 1.41
C VAL A 46 -0.10 12.97 1.29
N VAL A 47 -0.93 12.16 0.62
CA VAL A 47 -2.37 12.34 0.51
C VAL A 47 -2.99 10.96 0.67
N VAL A 48 -3.88 10.80 1.64
CA VAL A 48 -4.61 9.56 1.83
C VAL A 48 -6.07 9.85 1.56
N GLU A 49 -6.61 9.21 0.54
CA GLU A 49 -8.00 9.37 0.15
C GLU A 49 -8.83 8.17 0.60
N ASP A 50 -10.13 8.33 0.66
CA ASP A 50 -11.03 7.25 1.05
C ASP A 50 -10.84 6.01 0.17
N ASP A 51 -10.61 6.20 -1.13
CA ASP A 51 -10.36 5.09 -2.03
C ASP A 51 -9.08 4.32 -1.67
N ASP A 52 -8.06 5.02 -1.19
CA ASP A 52 -6.83 4.36 -0.76
C ASP A 52 -7.12 3.41 0.41
N TYR A 53 -7.86 3.90 1.38
CA TYR A 53 -8.26 3.05 2.51
C TYR A 53 -9.04 1.84 2.03
N ALA A 54 -10.00 2.05 1.12
CA ALA A 54 -10.82 0.96 0.61
C ALA A 54 -9.97 -0.09 -0.12
N GLN A 55 -9.05 0.35 -0.96
CA GLN A 55 -8.19 -0.56 -1.72
C GLN A 55 -7.25 -1.34 -0.81
N VAL A 56 -6.60 -0.67 0.12
CA VAL A 56 -5.69 -1.32 1.05
C VAL A 56 -6.45 -2.31 1.93
N ASN A 57 -7.59 -1.88 2.46
CA ASN A 57 -8.41 -2.74 3.32
C ASN A 57 -8.89 -3.99 2.58
N ALA A 58 -9.35 -3.82 1.33
CA ALA A 58 -9.81 -4.97 0.53
C ALA A 58 -8.66 -5.92 0.23
N GLY A 59 -7.49 -5.37 -0.16
CA GLY A 59 -6.32 -6.19 -0.45
C GLY A 59 -5.81 -6.95 0.76
N MET A 60 -5.69 -6.27 1.89
CA MET A 60 -5.22 -6.88 3.12
C MET A 60 -6.18 -7.94 3.63
N THR A 61 -7.49 -7.68 3.58
CA THR A 61 -8.50 -8.63 4.02
C THR A 61 -8.45 -9.89 3.18
N LYS A 62 -8.39 -9.74 1.85
CA LYS A 62 -8.33 -10.90 0.96
C LYS A 62 -7.07 -11.71 1.19
N CYS A 63 -5.92 -11.05 1.30
CA CYS A 63 -4.66 -11.74 1.55
C CYS A 63 -4.71 -12.49 2.88
N SER A 64 -5.27 -11.88 3.92
CA SER A 64 -5.35 -12.52 5.23
C SER A 64 -6.23 -13.76 5.22
N ASN A 65 -7.25 -13.80 4.36
CA ASN A 65 -8.11 -14.97 4.24
C ASN A 65 -7.37 -16.18 3.69
N TYR A 66 -6.32 -15.98 2.91
CA TYR A 66 -5.62 -17.07 2.23
C TYR A 66 -4.19 -17.27 2.67
N ALA A 67 -3.65 -16.42 3.52
CA ALA A 67 -2.23 -16.41 3.86
C ALA A 67 -1.92 -17.04 5.22
N HIS A 68 -2.69 -18.03 5.64
CA HIS A 68 -2.46 -18.66 6.94
C HIS A 68 -2.86 -20.13 6.94
N ASP A 69 -2.58 -20.80 8.04
CA ASP A 69 -2.66 -22.25 8.18
C ASP A 69 -4.04 -22.83 7.89
N LYS A 70 -5.13 -22.11 8.16
CA LYS A 70 -6.48 -22.60 7.86
C LYS A 70 -6.65 -22.91 6.38
N ALA A 71 -6.10 -22.06 5.51
CA ALA A 71 -6.16 -22.31 4.07
C ALA A 71 -5.39 -23.57 3.70
N LEU A 72 -4.22 -23.79 4.34
CA LEU A 72 -3.40 -24.98 4.10
C LEU A 72 -4.11 -26.25 4.57
N MET A 73 -4.91 -26.17 5.60
CA MET A 73 -5.61 -27.34 6.15
C MET A 73 -6.86 -27.74 5.37
N GLY A 74 -7.14 -27.04 4.27
CA GLY A 74 -8.22 -27.44 3.37
C GLY A 74 -9.60 -26.95 3.74
N GLY A 75 -9.70 -26.11 4.76
CA GLY A 75 -11.00 -25.57 5.18
C GLY A 75 -11.55 -24.47 4.27
N VAL A 76 -10.72 -23.91 3.38
CA VAL A 76 -11.08 -22.83 2.50
C VAL A 76 -10.56 -23.12 1.09
N ALA A 77 -11.40 -22.90 0.08
CA ALA A 77 -10.95 -22.98 -1.31
C ALA A 77 -9.99 -21.83 -1.58
N VAL A 78 -8.90 -22.10 -2.29
CA VAL A 78 -7.93 -21.07 -2.63
C VAL A 78 -8.15 -20.60 -4.07
N PRO A 79 -7.81 -19.31 -4.35
CA PRO A 79 -7.98 -18.78 -5.70
C PRO A 79 -7.13 -19.49 -6.73
N GLU A 80 -7.63 -19.51 -7.95
CA GLU A 80 -6.87 -20.00 -9.10
C GLU A 80 -5.81 -18.98 -9.53
N PRO A 81 -4.82 -19.39 -10.34
CA PRO A 81 -3.75 -18.48 -10.76
C PRO A 81 -4.24 -17.20 -11.42
N ASP A 82 -5.32 -17.24 -12.17
CA ASP A 82 -5.86 -16.04 -12.82
C ASP A 82 -6.34 -15.01 -11.79
N GLU A 83 -6.95 -15.48 -10.73
CA GLU A 83 -7.43 -14.59 -9.67
C GLU A 83 -6.25 -14.00 -8.89
N LEU A 84 -5.25 -14.82 -8.60
CA LEU A 84 -4.03 -14.33 -7.94
C LEU A 84 -3.36 -13.25 -8.78
N LEU A 85 -3.26 -13.46 -10.09
CA LEU A 85 -2.66 -12.46 -10.97
C LEU A 85 -3.46 -11.15 -10.93
N ALA A 86 -4.79 -11.24 -10.97
CA ALA A 86 -5.64 -10.05 -10.87
C ALA A 86 -5.41 -9.31 -9.55
N ASP A 87 -5.22 -10.03 -8.45
CA ASP A 87 -4.97 -9.43 -7.14
C ASP A 87 -3.60 -8.74 -7.09
N ILE A 88 -2.59 -9.32 -7.72
CA ILE A 88 -1.28 -8.69 -7.83
C ILE A 88 -1.38 -7.41 -8.66
N MET A 89 -2.10 -7.47 -9.77
CA MET A 89 -2.26 -6.31 -10.66
C MET A 89 -3.07 -5.20 -9.99
N ALA A 90 -4.00 -5.55 -9.10
CA ALA A 90 -4.75 -4.54 -8.35
C ALA A 90 -3.81 -3.70 -7.48
N LEU A 91 -2.86 -4.33 -6.81
CA LEU A 91 -1.85 -3.61 -6.03
C LEU A 91 -1.00 -2.72 -6.93
N GLU A 92 -0.51 -3.25 -8.04
CA GLU A 92 0.36 -2.49 -8.94
C GLU A 92 -0.37 -1.27 -9.54
N THR A 93 -1.62 -1.44 -9.92
CA THR A 93 -2.42 -0.34 -10.46
C THR A 93 -2.64 0.75 -9.42
N TRP A 94 -3.06 0.37 -8.22
CA TRP A 94 -3.26 1.32 -7.13
C TRP A 94 -1.96 2.06 -6.80
N ARG A 95 -0.87 1.31 -6.69
CA ARG A 95 0.44 1.86 -6.37
C ARG A 95 0.85 2.93 -7.37
N GLY A 96 0.70 2.66 -8.66
CA GLY A 96 1.04 3.63 -9.72
C GLY A 96 0.21 4.89 -9.66
N GLN A 97 -1.09 4.74 -9.38
CA GLN A 97 -1.99 5.90 -9.25
C GLN A 97 -1.61 6.78 -8.06
N VAL A 98 -1.32 6.17 -6.93
CA VAL A 98 -0.92 6.89 -5.72
C VAL A 98 0.41 7.61 -5.96
N GLU A 99 1.38 6.94 -6.56
CA GLU A 99 2.69 7.54 -6.81
C GLU A 99 2.58 8.80 -7.66
N THR A 100 1.80 8.73 -8.75
CA THR A 100 1.58 9.89 -9.62
C THR A 100 0.90 11.03 -8.87
N ARG A 101 -0.16 10.72 -8.13
CA ARG A 101 -0.89 11.73 -7.37
C ARG A 101 -0.01 12.40 -6.33
N ASN A 102 0.78 11.61 -5.62
CA ASN A 102 1.60 12.13 -4.53
C ASN A 102 2.73 13.01 -5.04
N VAL A 103 3.32 12.67 -6.18
CA VAL A 103 4.34 13.53 -6.82
C VAL A 103 3.75 14.87 -7.21
N ASN A 104 2.56 14.86 -7.83
CA ASN A 104 1.89 16.09 -8.23
C ASN A 104 1.49 16.93 -7.03
N THR A 105 1.01 16.31 -5.96
CA THR A 105 0.65 17.00 -4.73
C THR A 105 1.86 17.65 -4.09
N ALA A 106 3.00 16.95 -4.06
CA ALA A 106 4.23 17.51 -3.50
C ALA A 106 4.65 18.76 -4.23
N LYS A 107 4.58 18.75 -5.56
CA LYS A 107 4.92 19.92 -6.37
C LYS A 107 4.04 21.11 -6.03
N LYS A 108 2.74 20.89 -5.94
CA LYS A 108 1.77 21.94 -5.63
C LYS A 108 2.03 22.54 -4.24
N ARG A 109 2.25 21.68 -3.26
CA ARG A 109 2.44 22.14 -1.88
C ARG A 109 3.73 22.93 -1.73
N LYS A 110 4.81 22.50 -2.38
CA LYS A 110 6.09 23.20 -2.31
C LYS A 110 6.05 24.55 -3.01
N ALA A 111 5.25 24.70 -4.04
CA ALA A 111 5.11 25.94 -4.79
C ALA A 111 4.01 26.85 -4.22
N GLY A 112 3.20 26.36 -3.28
CA GLY A 112 2.01 27.05 -2.85
C GLY A 112 2.27 28.26 -1.94
N PRO A 113 1.41 29.29 -1.99
CA PRO A 113 1.57 30.47 -1.13
C PRO A 113 1.23 30.22 0.34
N ALA A 114 0.55 29.11 0.66
CA ALA A 114 0.16 28.80 2.04
C ALA A 114 1.38 28.69 2.97
N VAL A 115 2.47 28.12 2.45
CA VAL A 115 3.71 27.98 3.23
C VAL A 115 4.32 29.35 3.50
N ALA A 116 4.35 30.21 2.50
CA ALA A 116 4.88 31.57 2.65
C ALA A 116 4.04 32.39 3.64
N SER A 117 2.72 32.26 3.57
CA SER A 117 1.79 32.93 4.50
C SER A 117 2.06 32.51 5.94
N LEU A 118 2.24 31.23 6.17
CA LEU A 118 2.54 30.71 7.50
C LEU A 118 3.89 31.21 8.02
N ALA A 119 4.89 31.23 7.17
CA ALA A 119 6.21 31.70 7.53
C ALA A 119 6.25 33.17 7.85
N ALA A 120 5.35 33.97 7.29
CA ALA A 120 5.26 35.40 7.52
C ALA A 120 4.44 35.75 8.76
N ALA A 121 3.74 34.80 9.36
CA ALA A 121 2.94 35.05 10.56
C ALA A 121 3.83 35.31 11.76
N PRO A 122 3.55 36.31 12.58
CA PRO A 122 4.36 36.60 13.76
C PRO A 122 4.24 35.50 14.83
#